data_9d83b0bc0457f36f67dee1bdcade9597
#
_entry.id   9d83b0bc0457f36f67dee1bdcade9597
#
_cell.length_a   1.000
_cell.length_b   1.000
_cell.length_c   1.000
_cell.angle_alpha   90.00
_cell.angle_beta   90.00
_cell.angle_gamma   90.00
#
_symmetry.space_group_name_H-M   'P 1'
#
loop_
_entity.id
_entity.type
_entity.pdbx_description
1 polymer ?
#
loop_
_entity_poly.entity_id
_entity_poly.type
_entity_poly.pdbx_seq_one_letter_code
_entity_poly.pdbx_strand_id
1 'polypeptide(L)'
;KMAVVIGGGMNHRMGLFDMIMLKDNHIDFAGGIENAVALAHKYLSETGRKLAIEVEARSLNDVEAILRVGGVNRIMLDNFSVETTREAVEMIGSRLETESSGGITLENIRNYALCGVDFISVGALTHQVRSIDMNLKKA
;
A
#
# COMPACT_ATOMS: atom_id res chain seq x y z
N LYS A 1 6.44 11.82 10.21
CA LYS A 1 7.11 10.53 9.95
C LYS A 1 7.86 10.02 11.18
N MET A 2 8.64 10.86 11.88
CA MET A 2 9.32 10.46 13.13
C MET A 2 8.35 9.92 14.20
N ALA A 3 7.20 10.59 14.40
CA ALA A 3 6.21 10.15 15.38
C ALA A 3 5.66 8.74 15.08
N VAL A 4 5.49 8.38 13.81
CA VAL A 4 5.06 7.03 13.40
C VAL A 4 6.09 5.98 13.85
N VAL A 5 7.38 6.24 13.59
CA VAL A 5 8.46 5.31 13.98
C VAL A 5 8.59 5.23 15.50
N ILE A 6 8.53 6.36 16.22
CA ILE A 6 8.57 6.39 17.69
C ILE A 6 7.40 5.60 18.29
N GLY A 7 6.23 5.65 17.65
CA GLY A 7 5.06 4.88 18.04
C GLY A 7 5.09 3.40 17.66
N GLY A 8 6.18 2.90 17.04
CA GLY A 8 6.36 1.51 16.64
C GLY A 8 5.77 1.19 15.25
N GLY A 9 5.31 2.18 14.51
CA GLY A 9 4.84 2.01 13.14
C GLY A 9 5.97 2.17 12.11
N MET A 10 5.64 1.88 10.85
CA MET A 10 6.53 2.06 9.70
C MET A 10 6.00 3.18 8.80
N ASN A 11 6.90 3.92 8.16
CA ASN A 11 6.50 4.82 7.08
C ASN A 11 6.35 4.02 5.79
N HIS A 12 5.24 4.20 5.09
CA HIS A 12 5.00 3.56 3.79
C HIS A 12 6.14 3.90 2.81
N ARG A 13 6.37 5.19 2.56
CA ARG A 13 7.52 5.71 1.82
C ARG A 13 7.93 7.07 2.38
N MET A 14 9.18 7.43 2.22
CA MET A 14 9.71 8.71 2.71
C MET A 14 9.28 9.88 1.83
N GLY A 15 9.19 9.65 0.53
CA GLY A 15 8.78 10.65 -0.45
C GLY A 15 8.27 10.03 -1.74
N LEU A 16 8.38 10.76 -2.84
CA LEU A 16 8.00 10.28 -4.17
C LEU A 16 9.18 9.69 -4.97
N PHE A 17 10.27 9.40 -4.28
CA PHE A 17 11.55 9.06 -4.90
C PHE A 17 12.11 7.69 -4.46
N ASP A 18 11.51 7.04 -3.49
CA ASP A 18 12.00 5.80 -2.88
C ASP A 18 11.17 4.56 -3.24
N MET A 19 10.00 4.74 -3.85
CA MET A 19 9.16 3.67 -4.39
C MET A 19 8.21 4.21 -5.46
N ILE A 20 8.02 3.47 -6.54
CA ILE A 20 6.96 3.74 -7.52
C ILE A 20 5.65 3.15 -7.00
N MET A 21 4.60 3.96 -7.01
CA MET A 21 3.25 3.55 -6.66
C MET A 21 2.32 3.83 -7.84
N LEU A 22 1.74 2.80 -8.41
CA LEU A 22 0.76 2.87 -9.47
C LEU A 22 -0.63 2.82 -8.86
N LYS A 23 -1.25 3.99 -8.75
CA LYS A 23 -2.61 4.15 -8.24
C LYS A 23 -3.64 4.00 -9.35
N ASP A 24 -4.91 3.92 -8.97
CA ASP A 24 -6.08 3.81 -9.84
C ASP A 24 -6.00 4.76 -11.04
N ASN A 25 -5.77 6.05 -10.80
CA ASN A 25 -5.68 7.06 -11.85
C ASN A 25 -4.48 6.83 -12.78
N HIS A 26 -3.32 6.38 -12.28
CA HIS A 26 -2.17 6.05 -13.12
C HIS A 26 -2.48 4.88 -14.04
N ILE A 27 -3.17 3.86 -13.52
CA ILE A 27 -3.59 2.67 -14.26
C ILE A 27 -4.60 3.05 -15.34
N ASP A 28 -5.59 3.87 -14.98
CA ASP A 28 -6.65 4.30 -15.91
C ASP A 28 -6.07 5.17 -17.04
N PHE A 29 -5.18 6.12 -16.74
CA PHE A 29 -4.50 6.95 -17.75
C PHE A 29 -3.54 6.16 -18.64
N ALA A 30 -2.91 5.11 -18.11
CA ALA A 30 -2.04 4.24 -18.91
C ALA A 30 -2.81 3.30 -19.84
N GLY A 31 -4.14 3.15 -19.64
CA GLY A 31 -4.98 2.20 -20.37
C GLY A 31 -4.91 0.77 -19.83
N GLY A 32 -4.62 0.61 -18.52
CA GLY A 32 -4.65 -0.66 -17.80
C GLY A 32 -3.35 -1.00 -17.06
N ILE A 33 -3.43 -2.03 -16.23
CA ILE A 33 -2.34 -2.47 -15.34
C ILE A 33 -1.09 -2.84 -16.13
N GLU A 34 -1.24 -3.60 -17.23
CA GLU A 34 -0.12 -4.06 -18.05
C GLU A 34 0.68 -2.88 -18.59
N ASN A 35 0.01 -1.89 -19.15
CA ASN A 35 0.64 -0.69 -19.68
C ASN A 35 1.29 0.16 -18.58
N ALA A 36 0.62 0.32 -17.44
CA ALA A 36 1.15 1.09 -16.31
C ALA A 36 2.44 0.48 -15.76
N VAL A 37 2.48 -0.85 -15.59
CA VAL A 37 3.66 -1.57 -15.14
C VAL A 37 4.79 -1.49 -16.18
N ALA A 38 4.47 -1.65 -17.48
CA ALA A 38 5.44 -1.51 -18.56
C ALA A 38 6.08 -0.11 -18.59
N LEU A 39 5.29 0.95 -18.42
CA LEU A 39 5.79 2.33 -18.35
C LEU A 39 6.69 2.55 -17.11
N ALA A 40 6.35 1.97 -15.96
CA ALA A 40 7.19 2.03 -14.76
C ALA A 40 8.55 1.34 -15.00
N HIS A 41 8.58 0.15 -15.59
CA HIS A 41 9.81 -0.54 -15.93
C HIS A 41 10.65 0.23 -16.95
N LYS A 42 10.01 0.82 -17.97
CA LYS A 42 10.70 1.68 -18.95
C LYS A 42 11.38 2.84 -18.26
N TYR A 43 10.69 3.56 -17.38
CA TYR A 43 11.23 4.65 -16.58
C TYR A 43 12.45 4.21 -15.75
N LEU A 44 12.36 3.07 -15.05
CA LEU A 44 13.47 2.55 -14.25
C LEU A 44 14.69 2.22 -15.11
N SER A 45 14.46 1.62 -16.28
CA SER A 45 15.52 1.31 -17.24
C SER A 45 16.21 2.56 -17.79
N GLU A 46 15.43 3.57 -18.21
CA GLU A 46 15.94 4.81 -18.78
C GLU A 46 16.70 5.67 -17.76
N THR A 47 16.28 5.63 -16.49
CA THR A 47 16.90 6.44 -15.42
C THR A 47 17.99 5.72 -14.64
N GLY A 48 18.16 4.39 -14.85
CA GLY A 48 19.09 3.57 -14.09
C GLY A 48 18.71 3.41 -12.60
N ARG A 49 17.49 3.79 -12.22
CA ARG A 49 17.01 3.70 -10.83
C ARG A 49 16.60 2.26 -10.48
N LYS A 50 16.83 1.89 -9.23
CA LYS A 50 16.39 0.60 -8.67
C LYS A 50 15.36 0.89 -7.57
N LEU A 51 14.09 0.99 -7.95
CA LEU A 51 12.98 1.24 -7.03
C LEU A 51 12.02 0.06 -7.05
N ALA A 52 11.42 -0.23 -5.90
CA ALA A 52 10.28 -1.14 -5.83
C ALA A 52 9.07 -0.54 -6.55
N ILE A 53 8.25 -1.41 -7.12
CA ILE A 53 6.97 -1.05 -7.75
C ILE A 53 5.85 -1.64 -6.89
N GLU A 54 4.95 -0.79 -6.46
CA GLU A 54 3.69 -1.14 -5.82
C GLU A 54 2.54 -0.78 -6.73
N VAL A 55 1.54 -1.67 -6.81
CA VAL A 55 0.36 -1.49 -7.65
C VAL A 55 -0.90 -1.61 -6.82
N GLU A 56 -1.79 -0.62 -6.92
CA GLU A 56 -3.10 -0.62 -6.29
C GLU A 56 -4.06 -1.50 -7.08
N ALA A 57 -4.69 -2.46 -6.40
CA ALA A 57 -5.73 -3.32 -6.92
C ALA A 57 -7.09 -2.91 -6.32
N ARG A 58 -8.11 -2.77 -7.16
CA ARG A 58 -9.49 -2.43 -6.79
C ARG A 58 -10.42 -3.65 -6.78
N SER A 59 -9.92 -4.78 -7.29
CA SER A 59 -10.68 -6.01 -7.44
C SER A 59 -9.78 -7.24 -7.49
N LEU A 60 -10.34 -8.43 -7.29
CA LEU A 60 -9.61 -9.70 -7.48
C LEU A 60 -9.12 -9.87 -8.93
N ASN A 61 -9.85 -9.34 -9.92
CA ASN A 61 -9.41 -9.35 -11.31
C ASN A 61 -8.13 -8.52 -11.51
N ASP A 62 -8.01 -7.39 -10.79
CA ASP A 62 -6.78 -6.59 -10.81
C ASP A 62 -5.62 -7.36 -10.18
N VAL A 63 -5.86 -8.07 -9.07
CA VAL A 63 -4.86 -8.94 -8.45
C VAL A 63 -4.37 -10.00 -9.45
N GLU A 64 -5.27 -10.68 -10.15
CA GLU A 64 -4.91 -11.64 -11.19
C GLU A 64 -4.08 -11.00 -12.32
N ALA A 65 -4.49 -9.81 -12.78
CA ALA A 65 -3.78 -9.09 -13.82
C ALA A 65 -2.36 -8.72 -13.37
N ILE A 66 -2.19 -8.19 -12.15
CA ILE A 66 -0.87 -7.85 -11.58
C ILE A 66 0.02 -9.09 -11.49
N LEU A 67 -0.52 -10.19 -11.00
CA LEU A 67 0.21 -11.45 -10.89
C LEU A 67 0.66 -12.01 -12.25
N ARG A 68 -0.19 -11.84 -13.28
CA ARG A 68 0.11 -12.27 -14.65
C ARG A 68 1.20 -11.42 -15.30
N VAL A 69 1.15 -10.10 -15.09
CA VAL A 69 2.14 -9.17 -15.66
C VAL A 69 3.51 -9.39 -15.03
N GLY A 70 3.56 -9.59 -13.73
CA GLY A 70 4.81 -9.74 -12.99
C GLY A 70 5.64 -8.45 -12.90
N GLY A 71 6.85 -8.56 -12.35
CA GLY A 71 7.77 -7.43 -12.22
C GLY A 71 7.32 -6.37 -11.19
N VAL A 72 6.39 -6.71 -10.32
CA VAL A 72 5.84 -5.90 -9.22
C VAL A 72 6.38 -6.46 -7.91
N ASN A 73 6.59 -5.61 -6.91
CA ASN A 73 7.10 -6.01 -5.59
C ASN A 73 5.98 -6.16 -4.56
N ARG A 74 4.95 -5.29 -4.63
CA ARG A 74 3.85 -5.25 -3.67
C ARG A 74 2.53 -4.97 -4.37
N ILE A 75 1.46 -5.58 -3.86
CA ILE A 75 0.08 -5.28 -4.22
C ILE A 75 -0.60 -4.60 -3.05
N MET A 76 -1.17 -3.41 -3.30
CA MET A 76 -2.05 -2.73 -2.36
C MET A 76 -3.50 -3.10 -2.66
N LEU A 77 -4.17 -3.70 -1.69
CA LEU A 77 -5.59 -4.06 -1.73
C LEU A 77 -6.40 -2.86 -1.23
N ASP A 78 -6.89 -2.03 -2.17
CA ASP A 78 -7.56 -0.77 -1.84
C ASP A 78 -9.05 -0.97 -1.61
N ASN A 79 -9.52 -0.63 -0.41
CA ASN A 79 -10.93 -0.73 0.01
C ASN A 79 -11.54 -2.14 -0.13
N PHE A 80 -10.73 -3.19 -0.04
CA PHE A 80 -11.23 -4.56 0.00
C PHE A 80 -11.96 -4.84 1.31
N SER A 81 -13.00 -5.69 1.27
CA SER A 81 -13.58 -6.25 2.49
C SER A 81 -12.60 -7.24 3.14
N VAL A 82 -12.84 -7.62 4.39
CA VAL A 82 -12.03 -8.64 5.09
C VAL A 82 -12.07 -9.97 4.33
N GLU A 83 -13.23 -10.35 3.78
CA GLU A 83 -13.43 -11.57 3.02
C GLU A 83 -12.62 -11.55 1.71
N THR A 84 -12.77 -10.49 0.92
CA THR A 84 -12.01 -10.32 -0.34
C THR A 84 -10.52 -10.13 -0.10
N THR A 85 -10.12 -9.53 1.02
CA THR A 85 -8.69 -9.45 1.41
C THR A 85 -8.12 -10.84 1.64
N ARG A 86 -8.84 -11.73 2.32
CA ARG A 86 -8.40 -13.11 2.55
C ARG A 86 -8.24 -13.87 1.25
N GLU A 87 -9.23 -13.78 0.36
CA GLU A 87 -9.16 -14.40 -0.97
C GLU A 87 -7.96 -13.88 -1.79
N ALA A 88 -7.73 -12.57 -1.75
CA ALA A 88 -6.58 -11.95 -2.43
C ALA A 88 -5.24 -12.46 -1.86
N VAL A 89 -5.11 -12.52 -0.54
CA VAL A 89 -3.89 -13.04 0.12
C VAL A 89 -3.65 -14.50 -0.25
N GLU A 90 -4.69 -15.33 -0.24
CA GLU A 90 -4.58 -16.74 -0.68
C GLU A 90 -4.18 -16.82 -2.16
N MET A 91 -4.77 -15.99 -3.02
CA MET A 91 -4.45 -15.93 -4.44
C MET A 91 -3.01 -15.47 -4.69
N ILE A 92 -2.52 -14.48 -3.95
CA ILE A 92 -1.16 -13.95 -4.08
C ILE A 92 -0.15 -14.96 -3.52
N GLY A 93 -0.45 -15.58 -2.38
CA GLY A 93 0.47 -16.45 -1.67
C GLY A 93 1.75 -15.70 -1.29
N SER A 94 2.89 -16.36 -1.45
CA SER A 94 4.21 -15.77 -1.14
C SER A 94 4.91 -15.11 -2.34
N ARG A 95 4.17 -14.83 -3.43
CA ARG A 95 4.77 -14.31 -4.67
C ARG A 95 5.12 -12.83 -4.59
N LEU A 96 4.30 -12.04 -3.88
CA LEU A 96 4.45 -10.60 -3.73
C LEU A 96 4.09 -10.21 -2.29
N GLU A 97 4.62 -9.08 -1.82
CA GLU A 97 4.15 -8.46 -0.58
C GLU A 97 2.72 -7.94 -0.75
N THR A 98 1.95 -7.97 0.32
CA THR A 98 0.56 -7.56 0.37
C THR A 98 0.36 -6.41 1.34
N GLU A 99 -0.43 -5.42 0.93
CA GLU A 99 -0.79 -4.29 1.78
C GLU A 99 -2.30 -4.08 1.74
N SER A 100 -2.97 -3.99 2.90
CA SER A 100 -4.36 -3.52 2.99
C SER A 100 -4.40 -2.02 3.17
N SER A 101 -5.28 -1.36 2.42
CA SER A 101 -5.51 0.08 2.47
C SER A 101 -6.99 0.41 2.33
N GLY A 102 -7.36 1.62 2.76
CA GLY A 102 -8.74 2.13 2.67
C GLY A 102 -9.61 1.79 3.88
N GLY A 103 -10.17 2.80 4.53
CA GLY A 103 -11.14 2.64 5.62
C GLY A 103 -10.63 1.92 6.87
N ILE A 104 -9.31 1.78 7.06
CA ILE A 104 -8.74 1.07 8.21
C ILE A 104 -8.78 1.94 9.46
N THR A 105 -9.36 1.39 10.55
CA THR A 105 -9.50 2.03 11.85
C THR A 105 -8.98 1.10 12.96
N LEU A 106 -8.89 1.62 14.20
CA LEU A 106 -8.48 0.79 15.35
C LEU A 106 -9.45 -0.37 15.61
N GLU A 107 -10.73 -0.20 15.28
CA GLU A 107 -11.77 -1.20 15.49
C GLU A 107 -11.68 -2.37 14.51
N ASN A 108 -11.23 -2.12 13.28
CA ASN A 108 -11.21 -3.12 12.22
C ASN A 108 -9.81 -3.63 11.83
N ILE A 109 -8.72 -2.94 12.18
CA ILE A 109 -7.35 -3.28 11.80
C ILE A 109 -6.97 -4.73 12.12
N ARG A 110 -7.45 -5.26 13.26
CA ARG A 110 -7.17 -6.63 13.64
C ARG A 110 -7.75 -7.65 12.64
N ASN A 111 -8.92 -7.36 12.07
CA ASN A 111 -9.55 -8.27 11.11
C ASN A 111 -8.74 -8.37 9.81
N TYR A 112 -8.19 -7.25 9.34
CA TYR A 112 -7.29 -7.23 8.18
C TYR A 112 -5.95 -7.91 8.49
N ALA A 113 -5.38 -7.69 9.68
CA ALA A 113 -4.15 -8.38 10.10
C ALA A 113 -4.33 -9.90 10.14
N LEU A 114 -5.50 -10.40 10.56
CA LEU A 114 -5.82 -11.82 10.57
C LEU A 114 -6.03 -12.43 9.17
N CYS A 115 -6.11 -11.62 8.11
CA CYS A 115 -6.08 -12.12 6.73
C CYS A 115 -4.66 -12.52 6.28
N GLY A 116 -3.63 -12.12 7.02
CA GLY A 116 -2.24 -12.48 6.73
C GLY A 116 -1.56 -11.52 5.75
N VAL A 117 -2.04 -10.27 5.63
CA VAL A 117 -1.33 -9.22 4.88
C VAL A 117 -0.02 -8.85 5.56
N ASP A 118 1.00 -8.47 4.76
CA ASP A 118 2.30 -8.07 5.27
C ASP A 118 2.28 -6.67 5.86
N PHE A 119 1.46 -5.78 5.30
CA PHE A 119 1.34 -4.38 5.70
C PHE A 119 -0.11 -3.92 5.79
N ILE A 120 -0.34 -2.93 6.65
CA ILE A 120 -1.63 -2.24 6.75
C ILE A 120 -1.37 -0.73 6.80
N SER A 121 -1.90 0.00 5.82
CA SER A 121 -1.82 1.45 5.77
C SER A 121 -3.01 2.11 6.46
N VAL A 122 -2.71 3.00 7.39
CA VAL A 122 -3.71 3.72 8.19
C VAL A 122 -3.53 5.23 8.00
N GLY A 123 -4.36 5.85 7.19
CA GLY A 123 -4.32 7.28 6.90
C GLY A 123 -4.54 8.16 8.16
N ALA A 124 -5.30 7.67 9.14
CA ALA A 124 -5.54 8.37 10.40
C ALA A 124 -4.26 8.74 11.16
N LEU A 125 -3.16 8.01 10.97
CA LEU A 125 -1.85 8.32 11.55
C LEU A 125 -1.27 9.65 11.04
N THR A 126 -1.77 10.19 9.94
CA THR A 126 -1.27 11.42 9.33
C THR A 126 -2.27 12.56 9.31
N HIS A 127 -3.57 12.29 9.12
CA HIS A 127 -4.57 13.35 8.92
C HIS A 127 -5.68 13.40 9.98
N GLN A 128 -5.70 12.47 10.95
CA GLN A 128 -6.67 12.47 12.06
C GLN A 128 -5.98 12.49 13.43
N VAL A 129 -4.87 13.21 13.53
CA VAL A 129 -4.12 13.36 14.78
C VAL A 129 -4.96 14.16 15.77
N ARG A 130 -5.24 13.60 16.95
CA ARG A 130 -5.88 14.30 18.05
C ARG A 130 -4.83 15.06 18.86
N SER A 131 -5.13 16.30 19.25
CA SER A 131 -4.28 17.07 20.15
C SER A 131 -4.18 16.36 21.51
N ILE A 132 -2.95 16.25 22.00
CA ILE A 132 -2.70 15.83 23.39
C ILE A 132 -2.76 17.08 24.25
N ASP A 133 -3.60 17.08 25.28
CA ASP A 133 -3.67 18.18 26.24
C ASP A 133 -2.43 18.14 27.15
N MET A 134 -1.53 19.08 26.93
CA MET A 134 -0.31 19.23 27.71
C MET A 134 -0.18 20.68 28.20
N ASN A 135 0.13 20.86 29.47
CA ASN A 135 0.46 22.17 30.03
C ASN A 135 1.71 22.10 30.89
N LEU A 136 2.44 23.20 30.94
CA LEU A 136 3.59 23.37 31.84
C LEU A 136 3.10 24.16 33.07
N LYS A 137 3.25 23.57 34.26
CA LYS A 137 2.94 24.23 35.54
C LYS A 137 4.22 24.42 36.34
N LYS A 138 4.27 25.57 37.07
CA LYS A 138 5.31 25.74 38.05
C LYS A 138 5.10 24.74 39.21
N ALA A 139 6.15 24.03 39.59
CA ALA A 139 6.14 23.19 40.77
C ALA A 139 6.10 24.04 42.06
#